data_59ec0ea27df2efffdd874de8193b2fc5
#
_entry.id   59ec0ea27df2efffdd874de8193b2fc5
#
_cell.length_a   1.000
_cell.length_b   1.000
_cell.length_c   1.000
_cell.angle_alpha   90.00
_cell.angle_beta   90.00
_cell.angle_gamma   90.00
#
_symmetry.space_group_name_H-M   'P 1'
#
loop_
_entity.id
_entity.type
_entity.pdbx_description
1 polymer ?
#
loop_
_entity_poly.entity_id
_entity_poly.type
_entity_poly.pdbx_seq_one_letter_code
_entity_poly.pdbx_strand_id
1 'polypeptide(L)'
;MIEKFPSKGTSVLVTKDMCDLNNHMNVVYYQHIFEDGCHNFYQEMGFSNDYFNDGFSSFTLESNIRYLKELVEGEKGTPYFRLIKINPKLIHYAGIIVDEAGNVSSFSEHVLAHVDMNVRKTSEMPDDLIASLNSMLEEHNSTGPIDFDLRLSIK
;
A
#
# COMPACT_ATOMS: atom_id res chain seq x y z
N MET A 1 -9.88 -11.86 6.99
CA MET A 1 -9.04 -10.63 7.01
C MET A 1 -8.48 -10.31 5.63
N ILE A 2 -7.83 -11.28 4.96
CA ILE A 2 -7.22 -11.09 3.61
C ILE A 2 -8.27 -10.62 2.59
N GLU A 3 -9.46 -11.18 2.61
CA GLU A 3 -10.57 -10.82 1.72
C GLU A 3 -10.97 -9.34 1.76
N LYS A 4 -10.58 -8.64 2.82
CA LYS A 4 -10.81 -7.20 2.99
C LYS A 4 -9.72 -6.32 2.33
N PHE A 5 -8.68 -6.95 1.79
CA PHE A 5 -7.56 -6.30 1.08
C PHE A 5 -7.41 -6.96 -0.30
N PRO A 6 -8.24 -6.57 -1.29
CA PRO A 6 -8.38 -7.30 -2.55
C PRO A 6 -7.14 -7.33 -3.43
N SER A 7 -6.28 -6.31 -3.37
CA SER A 7 -5.11 -6.21 -4.24
C SER A 7 -3.92 -6.95 -3.62
N LYS A 8 -3.50 -8.05 -4.24
CA LYS A 8 -2.40 -8.89 -3.78
C LYS A 8 -1.07 -8.45 -4.41
N GLY A 9 -0.06 -8.25 -3.58
CA GLY A 9 1.31 -8.00 -4.02
C GLY A 9 2.18 -9.26 -4.10
N THR A 10 3.46 -9.06 -4.40
CA THR A 10 4.45 -10.15 -4.53
C THR A 10 4.91 -10.62 -3.15
N SER A 11 4.90 -11.93 -2.93
CA SER A 11 5.42 -12.54 -1.70
C SER A 11 6.95 -12.44 -1.63
N VAL A 12 7.46 -12.17 -0.44
CA VAL A 12 8.89 -12.06 -0.17
C VAL A 12 9.30 -13.13 0.85
N LEU A 13 10.35 -13.90 0.54
CA LEU A 13 10.99 -14.81 1.48
C LEU A 13 11.91 -14.03 2.40
N VAL A 14 11.74 -14.17 3.70
CA VAL A 14 12.64 -13.57 4.70
C VAL A 14 13.95 -14.34 4.71
N THR A 15 15.04 -13.67 4.36
CA THR A 15 16.39 -14.22 4.34
C THR A 15 17.17 -13.79 5.59
N LYS A 16 18.27 -14.47 5.88
CA LYS A 16 19.08 -14.21 7.07
C LYS A 16 19.61 -12.77 7.14
N ASP A 17 19.98 -12.19 6.01
CA ASP A 17 20.47 -10.82 5.91
C ASP A 17 19.38 -9.76 6.14
N MET A 18 18.11 -10.15 6.09
CA MET A 18 16.99 -9.31 6.49
C MET A 18 16.74 -9.31 8.01
N CYS A 19 17.35 -10.26 8.75
CA CYS A 19 17.16 -10.39 10.18
C CYS A 19 18.23 -9.64 10.97
N ASP A 20 17.83 -9.09 12.11
CA ASP A 20 18.73 -8.40 13.05
C ASP A 20 19.19 -9.30 14.21
N LEU A 21 19.82 -8.70 15.22
CA LEU A 21 20.32 -9.42 16.40
C LEU A 21 19.21 -10.07 17.26
N ASN A 22 17.95 -9.71 17.03
CA ASN A 22 16.80 -10.35 17.69
C ASN A 22 16.37 -11.64 16.97
N ASN A 23 17.04 -12.00 15.86
CA ASN A 23 16.72 -13.15 14.99
C ASN A 23 15.35 -13.09 14.33
N HIS A 24 14.80 -11.88 14.14
CA HIS A 24 13.59 -11.65 13.36
C HIS A 24 13.83 -10.56 12.31
N MET A 25 12.95 -10.47 11.32
CA MET A 25 13.07 -9.50 10.25
C MET A 25 13.11 -8.07 10.81
N ASN A 26 14.16 -7.32 10.46
CA ASN A 26 14.31 -5.93 10.87
C ASN A 26 13.19 -5.07 10.28
N VAL A 27 12.76 -4.05 11.02
CA VAL A 27 11.62 -3.18 10.69
C VAL A 27 11.71 -2.53 9.32
N VAL A 28 12.92 -2.26 8.82
CA VAL A 28 13.14 -1.65 7.50
C VAL A 28 12.61 -2.53 6.37
N TYR A 29 12.68 -3.85 6.51
CA TYR A 29 12.24 -4.77 5.47
C TYR A 29 10.72 -4.90 5.37
N TYR A 30 9.96 -4.59 6.42
CA TYR A 30 8.50 -4.43 6.31
C TYR A 30 8.14 -3.29 5.37
N GLN A 31 8.86 -2.15 5.47
CA GLN A 31 8.69 -1.05 4.51
C GLN A 31 9.04 -1.50 3.09
N HIS A 32 10.16 -2.21 2.90
CA HIS A 32 10.54 -2.76 1.59
C HIS A 32 9.47 -3.68 1.01
N ILE A 33 8.89 -4.59 1.81
CA ILE A 33 7.84 -5.50 1.35
C ILE A 33 6.60 -4.70 0.88
N PHE A 34 6.21 -3.64 1.59
CA PHE A 34 5.12 -2.79 1.15
C PHE A 34 5.46 -2.02 -0.13
N GLU A 35 6.64 -1.42 -0.23
CA GLU A 35 7.06 -0.63 -1.40
C GLU A 35 7.25 -1.51 -2.65
N ASP A 36 7.99 -2.60 -2.53
CA ASP A 36 8.24 -3.51 -3.66
C ASP A 36 6.99 -4.31 -4.05
N GLY A 37 6.12 -4.60 -3.08
CA GLY A 37 4.89 -5.35 -3.28
C GLY A 37 3.73 -4.55 -3.85
N CYS A 38 3.75 -3.23 -3.79
CA CYS A 38 2.62 -2.39 -4.21
C CYS A 38 2.54 -2.15 -5.73
N HIS A 39 3.48 -2.66 -6.53
CA HIS A 39 3.53 -2.37 -7.97
C HIS A 39 2.21 -2.68 -8.70
N ASN A 40 1.64 -3.86 -8.50
CA ASN A 40 0.37 -4.23 -9.12
C ASN A 40 -0.77 -3.31 -8.65
N PHE A 41 -0.81 -3.00 -7.36
CA PHE A 41 -1.80 -2.09 -6.78
C PHE A 41 -1.72 -0.68 -7.37
N TYR A 42 -0.50 -0.17 -7.63
CA TYR A 42 -0.31 1.10 -8.33
C TYR A 42 -0.82 1.05 -9.77
N GLN A 43 -0.58 -0.06 -10.49
CA GLN A 43 -1.14 -0.27 -11.83
C GLN A 43 -2.67 -0.29 -11.80
N GLU A 44 -3.28 -0.98 -10.84
CA GLU A 44 -4.73 -1.03 -10.64
C GLU A 44 -5.31 0.36 -10.34
N MET A 45 -4.60 1.20 -9.59
CA MET A 45 -4.96 2.60 -9.35
C MET A 45 -4.80 3.52 -10.58
N GLY A 46 -4.17 3.05 -11.67
CA GLY A 46 -3.94 3.84 -12.87
C GLY A 46 -2.55 4.49 -12.98
N PHE A 47 -1.65 4.27 -12.01
CA PHE A 47 -0.26 4.75 -12.07
C PHE A 47 0.60 3.81 -12.92
N SER A 48 0.35 3.81 -14.23
CA SER A 48 1.13 3.05 -15.20
C SER A 48 2.42 3.78 -15.61
N ASN A 49 3.32 3.06 -16.31
CA ASN A 49 4.51 3.70 -16.88
C ASN A 49 4.17 4.82 -17.86
N ASP A 50 3.08 4.66 -18.64
CA ASP A 50 2.62 5.70 -19.56
C ASP A 50 2.16 6.95 -18.80
N TYR A 51 1.46 6.77 -17.67
CA TYR A 51 1.04 7.86 -16.82
C TYR A 51 2.24 8.66 -16.27
N PHE A 52 3.32 7.97 -15.89
CA PHE A 52 4.56 8.63 -15.48
C PHE A 52 5.26 9.33 -16.65
N ASN A 53 5.26 8.73 -17.84
CA ASN A 53 5.83 9.35 -19.05
C ASN A 53 5.06 10.61 -19.48
N ASP A 54 3.77 10.68 -19.18
CA ASP A 54 2.92 11.87 -19.42
C ASP A 54 3.18 13.01 -18.43
N GLY A 55 4.10 12.80 -17.48
CA GLY A 55 4.55 13.83 -16.54
C GLY A 55 3.74 13.92 -15.25
N PHE A 56 2.99 12.87 -14.90
CA PHE A 56 2.30 12.76 -13.63
C PHE A 56 2.89 11.67 -12.75
N SER A 57 2.72 11.79 -11.43
CA SER A 57 3.23 10.83 -10.46
C SER A 57 2.44 10.89 -9.16
N SER A 58 2.85 10.07 -8.20
CA SER A 58 2.42 10.17 -6.81
C SER A 58 3.62 10.25 -5.88
N PHE A 59 3.52 11.09 -4.85
CA PHE A 59 4.52 11.16 -3.77
C PHE A 59 3.87 10.74 -2.46
N THR A 60 4.53 9.86 -1.73
CA THR A 60 4.12 9.50 -0.37
C THR A 60 4.36 10.71 0.54
N LEU A 61 3.31 11.18 1.18
CA LEU A 61 3.37 12.29 2.14
C LEU A 61 3.45 11.80 3.58
N GLU A 62 2.79 10.68 3.88
CA GLU A 62 2.69 10.16 5.23
C GLU A 62 2.56 8.63 5.19
N SER A 63 3.21 7.96 6.14
CA SER A 63 3.11 6.52 6.34
C SER A 63 3.00 6.22 7.83
N ASN A 64 2.14 5.27 8.18
CA ASN A 64 2.05 4.71 9.52
C ASN A 64 2.12 3.20 9.42
N ILE A 65 3.11 2.57 10.05
CA ILE A 65 3.28 1.11 10.05
C ILE A 65 3.18 0.60 11.48
N ARG A 66 2.43 -0.48 11.67
CA ARG A 66 2.28 -1.21 12.93
C ARG A 66 2.76 -2.63 12.74
N TYR A 67 3.62 -3.08 13.63
CA TYR A 67 4.18 -4.43 13.67
C TYR A 67 3.37 -5.25 14.68
N LEU A 68 2.75 -6.34 14.23
CA LEU A 68 1.76 -7.10 15.00
C LEU A 68 2.28 -8.49 15.33
N LYS A 69 3.06 -9.09 14.43
CA LYS A 69 3.70 -10.38 14.58
C LYS A 69 5.03 -10.36 13.83
N GLU A 70 6.08 -10.84 14.46
CA GLU A 70 7.38 -10.97 13.81
C GLU A 70 7.33 -11.97 12.63
N LEU A 71 8.18 -11.71 11.64
CA LEU A 71 8.56 -12.66 10.60
C LEU A 71 10.02 -13.06 10.85
N VAL A 72 10.31 -14.36 10.75
CA VAL A 72 11.65 -14.91 10.96
C VAL A 72 12.21 -15.48 9.66
N GLU A 73 13.53 -15.77 9.65
CA GLU A 73 14.21 -16.40 8.52
C GLU A 73 13.46 -17.65 8.04
N GLY A 74 13.24 -17.75 6.74
CA GLY A 74 12.56 -18.85 6.07
C GLY A 74 11.04 -18.68 5.93
N GLU A 75 10.42 -17.75 6.64
CA GLU A 75 9.01 -17.43 6.45
C GLU A 75 8.78 -16.54 5.22
N LYS A 76 7.57 -16.55 4.68
CA LYS A 76 7.15 -15.64 3.61
C LYS A 76 6.16 -14.63 4.12
N GLY A 77 6.39 -13.36 3.76
CA GLY A 77 5.44 -12.27 3.91
C GLY A 77 4.79 -11.93 2.56
N THR A 78 3.47 -11.90 2.51
CA THR A 78 2.72 -11.51 1.32
C THR A 78 1.96 -10.23 1.62
N PRO A 79 2.23 -9.12 0.91
CA PRO A 79 1.49 -7.87 1.08
C PRO A 79 0.15 -7.92 0.33
N TYR A 80 -0.87 -7.31 0.94
CA TYR A 80 -2.18 -7.07 0.34
C TYR A 80 -2.58 -5.64 0.60
N PHE A 81 -3.29 -5.01 -0.33
CA PHE A 81 -3.61 -3.59 -0.31
C PHE A 81 -5.09 -3.32 -0.47
N ARG A 82 -5.50 -2.16 0.03
CA ARG A 82 -6.87 -1.66 -0.08
C ARG A 82 -6.88 -0.13 -0.16
N LEU A 83 -7.62 0.39 -1.13
CA LEU A 83 -7.95 1.81 -1.19
C LEU A 83 -8.95 2.15 -0.08
N ILE A 84 -8.69 3.23 0.67
CA ILE A 84 -9.50 3.64 1.83
C ILE A 84 -10.33 4.87 1.52
N LYS A 85 -9.70 5.88 0.94
CA LYS A 85 -10.35 7.17 0.63
C LYS A 85 -9.57 7.91 -0.44
N ILE A 86 -10.27 8.70 -1.23
CA ILE A 86 -9.66 9.66 -2.16
C ILE A 86 -10.29 11.04 -1.99
N ASN A 87 -9.57 12.06 -2.40
CA ASN A 87 -10.07 13.39 -2.72
C ASN A 87 -9.41 13.86 -4.02
N PRO A 88 -9.70 15.07 -4.57
CA PRO A 88 -9.13 15.48 -5.86
C PRO A 88 -7.61 15.44 -5.99
N LYS A 89 -6.86 15.43 -4.88
CA LYS A 89 -5.38 15.51 -4.87
C LYS A 89 -4.68 14.41 -4.09
N LEU A 90 -5.42 13.71 -3.21
CA LEU A 90 -4.83 12.75 -2.27
C LEU A 90 -5.49 11.39 -2.36
N ILE A 91 -4.70 10.37 -2.14
CA ILE A 91 -5.11 8.97 -2.06
C ILE A 91 -4.66 8.43 -0.70
N HIS A 92 -5.61 7.89 0.07
CA HIS A 92 -5.33 7.15 1.30
C HIS A 92 -5.56 5.66 1.04
N TYR A 93 -4.55 4.84 1.27
CA TYR A 93 -4.65 3.40 1.17
C TYR A 93 -4.04 2.71 2.40
N ALA A 94 -4.42 1.48 2.61
CA ALA A 94 -3.87 0.62 3.64
C ALA A 94 -3.31 -0.68 3.04
N GLY A 95 -2.37 -1.29 3.77
CA GLY A 95 -1.80 -2.58 3.43
C GLY A 95 -1.63 -3.47 4.64
N ILE A 96 -1.64 -4.78 4.42
CA ILE A 96 -1.26 -5.79 5.41
C ILE A 96 -0.16 -6.68 4.83
N ILE A 97 0.74 -7.17 5.69
CA ILE A 97 1.62 -8.28 5.35
C ILE A 97 1.11 -9.51 6.10
N VAL A 98 0.94 -10.62 5.38
CA VAL A 98 0.38 -11.86 5.92
C VAL A 98 1.40 -12.99 5.75
N ASP A 99 1.59 -13.81 6.79
CA ASP A 99 2.43 -15.00 6.74
C ASP A 99 1.74 -16.16 6.01
N GLU A 100 2.45 -17.27 5.79
CA GLU A 100 1.91 -18.46 5.11
C GLU A 100 0.78 -19.17 5.90
N ALA A 101 0.67 -18.90 7.19
CA ALA A 101 -0.43 -19.42 8.03
C ALA A 101 -1.67 -18.52 8.05
N GLY A 102 -1.62 -17.36 7.36
CA GLY A 102 -2.72 -16.40 7.30
C GLY A 102 -2.76 -15.39 8.44
N ASN A 103 -1.70 -15.31 9.26
CA ASN A 103 -1.63 -14.30 10.32
C ASN A 103 -1.13 -12.97 9.76
N VAL A 104 -1.70 -11.86 10.24
CA VAL A 104 -1.23 -10.53 9.89
C VAL A 104 0.00 -10.18 10.69
N SER A 105 1.13 -9.98 9.99
CA SER A 105 2.41 -9.60 10.59
C SER A 105 2.57 -8.10 10.71
N SER A 106 2.00 -7.33 9.79
CA SER A 106 2.06 -5.87 9.81
C SER A 106 0.83 -5.27 9.17
N PHE A 107 0.45 -4.09 9.62
CA PHE A 107 -0.56 -3.23 9.01
C PHE A 107 0.07 -1.87 8.70
N SER A 108 -0.20 -1.33 7.52
CA SER A 108 0.28 -0.02 7.10
C SER A 108 -0.84 0.86 6.58
N GLU A 109 -0.65 2.16 6.72
CA GLU A 109 -1.46 3.21 6.08
C GLU A 109 -0.54 4.18 5.38
N HIS A 110 -0.96 4.66 4.22
CA HIS A 110 -0.19 5.61 3.42
C HIS A 110 -1.11 6.69 2.83
N VAL A 111 -0.62 7.92 2.83
CA VAL A 111 -1.24 9.03 2.12
C VAL A 111 -0.32 9.45 0.98
N LEU A 112 -0.83 9.39 -0.24
CA LEU A 112 -0.17 9.85 -1.44
C LEU A 112 -0.74 11.18 -1.91
N ALA A 113 0.11 12.05 -2.44
CA ALA A 113 -0.32 13.18 -3.24
C ALA A 113 -0.13 12.87 -4.73
N HIS A 114 -1.13 13.19 -5.55
CA HIS A 114 -0.96 13.29 -6.99
C HIS A 114 -0.10 14.49 -7.34
N VAL A 115 0.87 14.32 -8.23
CA VAL A 115 1.91 15.32 -8.53
C VAL A 115 2.05 15.54 -10.03
N ASP A 116 2.03 16.81 -10.44
CA ASP A 116 2.53 17.24 -11.75
C ASP A 116 4.06 17.35 -11.67
N MET A 117 4.74 16.51 -12.42
CA MET A 117 6.21 16.41 -12.42
C MET A 117 6.90 17.55 -13.16
N ASN A 118 6.20 18.28 -14.02
CA ASN A 118 6.78 19.44 -14.73
C ASN A 118 7.05 20.60 -13.76
N VAL A 119 6.18 20.76 -12.78
CA VAL A 119 6.31 21.80 -11.74
C VAL A 119 6.65 21.22 -10.37
N ARG A 120 6.65 19.89 -10.23
CA ARG A 120 6.91 19.11 -9.00
C ARG A 120 6.04 19.58 -7.82
N LYS A 121 4.76 19.75 -8.08
CA LYS A 121 3.77 20.18 -7.08
C LYS A 121 2.55 19.26 -7.10
N THR A 122 1.89 19.17 -5.95
CA THR A 122 0.59 18.50 -5.83
C THR A 122 -0.41 19.14 -6.80
N SER A 123 -1.07 18.31 -7.58
CA SER A 123 -2.06 18.71 -8.58
C SER A 123 -3.33 17.86 -8.45
N GLU A 124 -4.43 18.36 -9.01
CA GLU A 124 -5.65 17.57 -9.09
C GLU A 124 -5.48 16.40 -10.05
N MET A 125 -6.03 15.25 -9.69
CA MET A 125 -6.10 14.09 -10.56
C MET A 125 -7.08 14.36 -11.71
N PRO A 126 -6.78 13.90 -12.95
CA PRO A 126 -7.73 13.96 -14.05
C PRO A 126 -9.05 13.23 -13.72
N ASP A 127 -10.14 13.69 -14.35
CA ASP A 127 -11.49 13.16 -14.09
C ASP A 127 -11.62 11.65 -14.35
N ASP A 128 -10.94 11.14 -15.37
CA ASP A 128 -10.91 9.72 -15.70
C ASP A 128 -10.19 8.88 -14.63
N LEU A 129 -9.09 9.40 -14.09
CA LEU A 129 -8.39 8.75 -12.96
C LEU A 129 -9.26 8.76 -11.70
N ILE A 130 -9.91 9.89 -11.38
CA ILE A 130 -10.85 10.00 -10.25
C ILE A 130 -12.01 9.00 -10.42
N ALA A 131 -12.58 8.89 -11.63
CA ALA A 131 -13.67 7.95 -11.89
C ALA A 131 -13.21 6.49 -11.68
N SER A 132 -12.04 6.13 -12.18
CA SER A 132 -11.45 4.79 -11.99
C SER A 132 -11.20 4.47 -10.53
N LEU A 133 -10.61 5.41 -9.79
CA LEU A 133 -10.34 5.25 -8.35
C LEU A 133 -11.64 5.17 -7.53
N ASN A 134 -12.69 5.89 -7.88
CA ASN A 134 -14.00 5.75 -7.22
C ASN A 134 -14.60 4.38 -7.45
N SER A 135 -14.52 3.84 -8.67
CA SER A 135 -14.98 2.48 -8.97
C SER A 135 -14.23 1.42 -8.15
N MET A 136 -12.90 1.55 -8.07
CA MET A 136 -12.06 0.69 -7.24
C MET A 136 -12.40 0.82 -5.75
N LEU A 137 -12.67 2.04 -5.27
CA LEU A 137 -13.06 2.29 -3.88
C LEU A 137 -14.39 1.62 -3.54
N GLU A 138 -15.37 1.66 -4.43
CA GLU A 138 -16.66 0.96 -4.28
C GLU A 138 -16.45 -0.56 -4.22
N GLU A 139 -15.64 -1.13 -5.12
CA GLU A 139 -15.29 -2.55 -5.11
C GLU A 139 -14.63 -2.95 -3.79
N HIS A 140 -13.61 -2.19 -3.35
CA HIS A 140 -12.91 -2.46 -2.10
C HIS A 140 -13.84 -2.33 -0.88
N ASN A 141 -14.76 -1.37 -0.87
CA ASN A 141 -15.73 -1.20 0.21
C ASN A 141 -16.77 -2.31 0.26
N SER A 142 -17.08 -2.96 -0.87
CA SER A 142 -17.99 -4.11 -0.92
C SER A 142 -17.51 -5.31 -0.10
N THR A 143 -16.22 -5.41 0.19
CA THR A 143 -15.62 -6.48 1.04
C THR A 143 -15.88 -6.26 2.54
N GLY A 144 -16.55 -5.19 2.92
CA GLY A 144 -16.87 -4.83 4.30
C GLY A 144 -15.79 -3.97 4.98
N PRO A 145 -16.01 -3.53 6.21
CA PRO A 145 -15.07 -2.70 6.96
C PRO A 145 -13.82 -3.48 7.33
N ILE A 146 -12.69 -2.78 7.43
CA ILE A 146 -11.45 -3.34 7.99
C ILE A 146 -11.51 -3.31 9.52
N ASP A 147 -10.81 -4.27 10.17
CA ASP A 147 -10.79 -4.43 11.62
C ASP A 147 -9.56 -3.72 12.25
N PHE A 148 -9.12 -2.63 11.65
CA PHE A 148 -8.01 -1.82 12.13
C PHE A 148 -8.44 -0.37 12.34
N ASP A 149 -8.02 0.22 13.44
CA ASP A 149 -8.17 1.65 13.67
C ASP A 149 -7.26 2.42 12.71
N LEU A 150 -7.85 3.23 11.85
CA LEU A 150 -7.12 4.13 10.96
C LEU A 150 -6.58 5.32 11.77
N ARG A 151 -5.29 5.62 11.57
CA ARG A 151 -4.58 6.73 12.23
C ARG A 151 -4.37 7.91 11.31
N LEU A 152 -4.32 7.64 9.98
CA LEU A 152 -4.20 8.66 8.96
C LEU A 152 -5.58 9.04 8.43
N SER A 153 -5.70 10.26 7.93
CA SER A 153 -6.93 10.74 7.30
C SER A 153 -6.64 11.82 6.27
N ILE A 154 -7.42 11.84 5.21
CA ILE A 154 -7.45 12.95 4.23
C ILE A 154 -8.79 13.68 4.32
N LYS A 155 -8.72 15.02 4.22
CA LYS A 155 -9.90 15.90 4.27
C LYS A 155 -10.60 15.97 2.94
#